data_47c98c6146ea6985a46bbd5718e9b0c0
#
_entry.id   47c98c6146ea6985a46bbd5718e9b0c0
#
_cell.length_a   1.000
_cell.length_b   1.000
_cell.length_c   1.000
_cell.angle_alpha   90.00
_cell.angle_beta   90.00
_cell.angle_gamma   90.00
#
_symmetry.space_group_name_H-M   'P 1'
#
loop_
_entity.id
_entity.type
_entity.pdbx_description
1 polymer ?
#
loop_
_entity_poly.entity_id
_entity_poly.type
_entity_poly.pdbx_seq_one_letter_code
_entity_poly.pdbx_strand_id
1 'polypeptide(L)'
;LKTLISRTSLSSVSQRFYQTVGLITHAYQHLPSLILLLVTTLLTISSHAESSASLNTVSEQTQEQREQYSKAKALIKKPHSINAYKKIRLTLNDYPLAGHLDYLYHRQHISKFNSKSLDSFTRTHNNSLLSNKLKRAWLQHLAKRKQWPSFIEHYDKALATSAMQCQHAWGLYQTGEQIKGLEEAKTLWMHSKSRPESCDAIFHLLIKTDSIDSDLAWQRFILAFNARQHQLSKYLTRLLDGQQLDDANRLIKLYRHPQKILSQWQAVSLIPEQTVDLFESKYQLLKKLARSHPEKARTFVLAIKKEQKEKQDQVLADKVVAYLIQSQAIKGYSTIPQDYADLGSPQDASSLQWLLRAHIAQANWQGVIETVQQLPTELKEHERWRYWYYRAKSLSGSLNLLEEQEHYKAVANKASFYGFTTAENLGLPYGFEPIAHTPKPEHLELMRNNPYMQRASEHFAQQEYGLARSEWRRGSQSFNNEMRVDSAYYAQALGWHHQAINTAAQAKAWQHYQLRFPNLYSEQFEHQASKVKYSNHWPANWPYAIARQESAFASDAQSGAGAMGLMQILPSTAREVARKTNVKYQRQKLFNADYNIGLGSSYLKQLNKRYQHRALT
;
A
#
# COMPACT_ATOMS: atom_id res chain seq x y z
N LEU A 1 15.34 -21.77 8.75
CA LEU A 1 15.48 -21.60 7.27
C LEU A 1 16.91 -21.75 6.77
N LYS A 2 17.94 -21.53 7.63
CA LYS A 2 19.36 -21.63 7.23
C LYS A 2 19.89 -23.06 7.00
N THR A 3 19.17 -24.09 7.45
CA THR A 3 19.71 -25.47 7.48
C THR A 3 18.99 -26.47 6.57
N LEU A 4 17.92 -26.09 5.91
CA LEU A 4 17.04 -27.03 5.19
C LEU A 4 17.11 -26.96 3.66
N ILE A 5 17.97 -26.11 3.09
CA ILE A 5 18.24 -26.11 1.65
C ILE A 5 19.73 -26.41 1.43
N SER A 6 20.18 -27.56 1.94
CA SER A 6 21.47 -28.11 1.54
C SER A 6 21.23 -29.29 0.63
N ARG A 7 21.66 -29.13 -0.63
CA ARG A 7 21.96 -30.18 -1.59
C ARG A 7 20.80 -30.96 -2.22
N THR A 8 20.10 -30.32 -3.15
CA THR A 8 19.77 -31.03 -4.41
C THR A 8 19.95 -30.02 -5.56
N SER A 9 20.74 -30.44 -6.51
CA SER A 9 21.30 -29.64 -7.58
C SER A 9 20.27 -28.97 -8.50
N LEU A 10 20.25 -27.66 -8.54
CA LEU A 10 19.59 -26.83 -9.57
C LEU A 10 20.22 -27.00 -10.98
N SER A 11 21.26 -27.84 -11.14
CA SER A 11 21.98 -28.01 -12.40
C SER A 11 21.29 -28.91 -13.44
N SER A 12 20.25 -29.67 -13.04
CA SER A 12 19.61 -30.63 -13.98
C SER A 12 18.40 -30.04 -14.73
N VAL A 13 17.78 -28.97 -14.23
CA VAL A 13 16.56 -28.40 -14.83
C VAL A 13 16.91 -27.46 -15.99
N SER A 14 17.95 -26.66 -15.86
CA SER A 14 18.39 -25.77 -16.96
C SER A 14 18.94 -26.54 -18.17
N GLN A 15 19.64 -27.66 -17.96
CA GLN A 15 20.13 -28.47 -19.06
C GLN A 15 19.01 -29.21 -19.82
N ARG A 16 17.96 -29.66 -19.16
CA ARG A 16 16.81 -30.29 -19.85
C ARG A 16 15.99 -29.30 -20.66
N PHE A 17 15.86 -28.05 -20.22
CA PHE A 17 15.13 -27.01 -20.96
C PHE A 17 15.84 -26.66 -22.29
N TYR A 18 17.17 -26.57 -22.30
CA TYR A 18 17.97 -26.35 -23.53
C TYR A 18 18.01 -27.55 -24.46
N GLN A 19 17.97 -28.77 -23.94
CA GLN A 19 17.92 -29.97 -24.78
C GLN A 19 16.57 -30.18 -25.47
N THR A 20 15.45 -29.76 -24.82
CA THR A 20 14.11 -29.88 -25.44
C THR A 20 13.89 -28.83 -26.53
N VAL A 21 14.44 -27.63 -26.39
CA VAL A 21 14.40 -26.59 -27.44
C VAL A 21 15.33 -26.92 -28.62
N GLY A 22 16.48 -27.56 -28.37
CA GLY A 22 17.40 -27.98 -29.41
C GLY A 22 16.89 -29.14 -30.29
N LEU A 23 15.99 -29.99 -29.78
CA LEU A 23 15.40 -31.10 -30.55
C LEU A 23 14.25 -30.68 -31.48
N ILE A 24 13.61 -29.51 -31.21
CA ILE A 24 12.53 -28.98 -32.07
C ILE A 24 13.11 -28.33 -33.34
N THR A 25 14.31 -27.81 -33.32
CA THR A 25 14.94 -27.14 -34.48
C THR A 25 15.52 -28.13 -35.53
N HIS A 26 15.70 -29.40 -35.21
CA HIS A 26 16.25 -30.39 -36.17
C HIS A 26 15.19 -31.22 -36.92
N ALA A 27 13.90 -31.13 -36.56
CA ALA A 27 12.81 -31.90 -37.18
C ALA A 27 12.15 -31.21 -38.41
N TYR A 28 12.58 -30.01 -38.81
CA TYR A 28 11.90 -29.21 -39.84
C TYR A 28 12.55 -29.23 -41.24
N GLN A 29 13.39 -30.18 -41.56
CA GLN A 29 14.04 -30.19 -42.90
C GLN A 29 13.41 -31.10 -43.94
N HIS A 30 12.38 -31.90 -43.65
CA HIS A 30 11.74 -32.76 -44.65
C HIS A 30 10.23 -32.86 -44.45
N LEU A 31 9.43 -31.98 -45.12
CA LEU A 31 8.04 -32.28 -45.56
C LEU A 31 7.41 -31.13 -46.37
N PRO A 32 7.09 -31.32 -47.65
CA PRO A 32 6.50 -30.27 -48.51
C PRO A 32 4.97 -30.21 -48.50
N SER A 33 4.27 -30.73 -47.46
CA SER A 33 2.80 -30.77 -47.45
C SER A 33 2.12 -29.88 -46.38
N LEU A 34 2.85 -29.05 -45.63
CA LEU A 34 2.32 -28.26 -44.50
C LEU A 34 2.07 -26.77 -44.82
N ILE A 35 2.25 -26.33 -46.07
CA ILE A 35 2.08 -24.90 -46.44
C ILE A 35 0.62 -24.47 -46.44
N LEU A 36 -0.35 -25.37 -46.60
CA LEU A 36 -1.79 -24.99 -46.62
C LEU A 36 -2.38 -24.79 -45.21
N LEU A 37 -1.80 -25.41 -44.18
CA LEU A 37 -2.27 -25.20 -42.78
C LEU A 37 -1.70 -23.92 -42.14
N LEU A 38 -0.53 -23.45 -42.61
CA LEU A 38 0.11 -22.22 -42.12
C LEU A 38 -0.58 -20.95 -42.60
N VAL A 39 -1.26 -20.98 -43.75
CA VAL A 39 -2.00 -19.82 -44.29
C VAL A 39 -3.30 -19.59 -43.51
N THR A 40 -3.95 -20.64 -43.04
CA THR A 40 -5.18 -20.50 -42.22
C THR A 40 -4.89 -20.03 -40.80
N THR A 41 -3.74 -20.43 -40.21
CA THR A 41 -3.33 -19.92 -38.88
C THR A 41 -2.78 -18.48 -38.94
N LEU A 42 -2.17 -18.07 -40.04
CA LEU A 42 -1.73 -16.67 -40.23
C LEU A 42 -2.93 -15.70 -40.41
N LEU A 43 -4.02 -16.15 -41.02
CA LEU A 43 -5.26 -15.34 -41.16
C LEU A 43 -6.00 -15.17 -39.84
N THR A 44 -5.94 -16.14 -38.92
CA THR A 44 -6.53 -16.01 -37.57
C THR A 44 -5.68 -15.16 -36.62
N ILE A 45 -4.36 -15.13 -36.80
CA ILE A 45 -3.46 -14.24 -36.04
C ILE A 45 -3.62 -12.79 -36.51
N SER A 46 -3.85 -12.56 -37.81
CA SER A 46 -4.12 -11.21 -38.34
C SER A 46 -5.41 -10.59 -37.79
N SER A 47 -6.49 -11.36 -37.65
CA SER A 47 -7.76 -10.85 -37.13
C SER A 47 -7.70 -10.47 -35.63
N HIS A 48 -6.83 -11.10 -34.86
CA HIS A 48 -6.60 -10.73 -33.45
C HIS A 48 -5.69 -9.52 -33.30
N ALA A 49 -4.75 -9.30 -34.22
CA ALA A 49 -3.90 -8.13 -34.25
C ALA A 49 -4.67 -6.87 -34.72
N GLU A 50 -5.59 -7.02 -35.66
CA GLU A 50 -6.45 -5.91 -36.11
C GLU A 50 -7.46 -5.45 -35.06
N SER A 51 -8.01 -6.37 -34.25
CA SER A 51 -8.89 -6.00 -33.14
C SER A 51 -8.20 -5.21 -32.02
N SER A 52 -6.94 -5.47 -31.75
CA SER A 52 -6.15 -4.68 -30.78
C SER A 52 -5.58 -3.38 -31.35
N ALA A 53 -5.29 -3.33 -32.65
CA ALA A 53 -4.83 -2.14 -33.33
C ALA A 53 -5.92 -1.08 -33.45
N SER A 54 -7.20 -1.46 -33.61
CA SER A 54 -8.32 -0.54 -33.71
C SER A 54 -8.65 0.20 -32.38
N LEU A 55 -8.17 -0.29 -31.25
CA LEU A 55 -8.32 0.37 -29.93
C LEU A 55 -7.30 1.51 -29.71
N ASN A 56 -6.21 1.56 -30.48
CA ASN A 56 -5.07 2.43 -30.20
C ASN A 56 -4.86 3.60 -31.18
N THR A 57 -5.65 3.71 -32.24
CA THR A 57 -5.52 4.85 -33.17
C THR A 57 -6.12 6.11 -32.54
N VAL A 58 -5.26 6.90 -31.92
CA VAL A 58 -5.60 8.26 -31.49
C VAL A 58 -5.82 9.10 -32.76
N SER A 59 -6.99 9.74 -32.88
CA SER A 59 -7.25 10.60 -34.03
C SER A 59 -6.25 11.76 -34.07
N GLU A 60 -5.92 12.23 -35.27
CA GLU A 60 -5.06 13.42 -35.48
C GLU A 60 -5.59 14.63 -34.69
N GLN A 61 -6.90 14.83 -34.70
CA GLN A 61 -7.57 15.86 -33.89
C GLN A 61 -7.29 15.72 -32.38
N THR A 62 -7.33 14.51 -31.83
CA THR A 62 -7.03 14.28 -30.40
C THR A 62 -5.58 14.61 -30.11
N GLN A 63 -4.66 14.26 -30.99
CA GLN A 63 -3.24 14.55 -30.80
C GLN A 63 -2.99 16.08 -30.83
N GLU A 64 -3.61 16.80 -31.74
CA GLU A 64 -3.54 18.26 -31.76
C GLU A 64 -4.10 18.89 -30.50
N GLN A 65 -5.26 18.41 -30.02
CA GLN A 65 -5.85 18.86 -28.74
C GLN A 65 -4.94 18.63 -27.55
N ARG A 66 -4.23 17.51 -27.49
CA ARG A 66 -3.23 17.21 -26.43
C ARG A 66 -2.06 18.22 -26.46
N GLU A 67 -1.57 18.58 -27.63
CA GLU A 67 -0.50 19.56 -27.75
C GLU A 67 -1.00 20.96 -27.35
N GLN A 68 -2.18 21.36 -27.82
CA GLN A 68 -2.79 22.63 -27.44
C GLN A 68 -3.08 22.72 -25.93
N TYR A 69 -3.54 21.63 -25.32
CA TYR A 69 -3.69 21.57 -23.87
C TYR A 69 -2.36 21.82 -23.14
N SER A 70 -1.27 21.17 -23.56
CA SER A 70 0.06 21.36 -22.98
C SER A 70 0.57 22.79 -23.14
N LYS A 71 0.35 23.41 -24.31
CA LYS A 71 0.66 24.84 -24.57
C LYS A 71 -0.16 25.76 -23.66
N ALA A 72 -1.48 25.55 -23.56
CA ALA A 72 -2.37 26.33 -22.69
C ALA A 72 -1.95 26.24 -21.23
N LYS A 73 -1.65 25.05 -20.73
CA LYS A 73 -1.17 24.81 -19.37
C LYS A 73 0.14 25.54 -19.06
N ALA A 74 1.06 25.60 -20.02
CA ALA A 74 2.31 26.36 -19.87
C ALA A 74 2.07 27.88 -19.83
N LEU A 75 1.11 28.38 -20.58
CA LEU A 75 0.77 29.80 -20.63
C LEU A 75 0.13 30.31 -19.33
N ILE A 76 -0.65 29.50 -18.63
CA ILE A 76 -1.27 29.89 -17.35
C ILE A 76 -0.21 30.38 -16.35
N LYS A 77 0.99 29.82 -16.38
CA LYS A 77 2.09 30.17 -15.46
C LYS A 77 2.86 31.41 -15.85
N LYS A 78 2.71 31.92 -17.09
CA LYS A 78 3.49 33.05 -17.60
C LYS A 78 2.75 34.36 -17.38
N PRO A 79 3.35 35.38 -16.77
CA PRO A 79 2.81 36.74 -16.76
C PRO A 79 2.54 37.21 -18.19
N HIS A 80 1.51 38.03 -18.36
CA HIS A 80 1.15 38.66 -19.66
C HIS A 80 0.69 37.73 -20.79
N SER A 81 0.49 36.44 -20.56
CA SER A 81 0.05 35.46 -21.57
C SER A 81 -1.45 35.11 -21.52
N ILE A 82 -2.25 35.85 -20.75
CA ILE A 82 -3.69 35.55 -20.54
C ILE A 82 -4.46 35.53 -21.85
N ASN A 83 -4.21 36.49 -22.77
CA ASN A 83 -4.91 36.55 -24.05
C ASN A 83 -4.55 35.37 -24.95
N ALA A 84 -3.28 34.97 -25.00
CA ALA A 84 -2.84 33.78 -25.71
C ALA A 84 -3.46 32.49 -25.11
N TYR A 85 -3.51 32.39 -23.80
CA TYR A 85 -4.21 31.30 -23.12
C TYR A 85 -5.69 31.24 -23.53
N LYS A 86 -6.43 32.36 -23.41
CA LYS A 86 -7.85 32.41 -23.77
C LYS A 86 -8.11 31.98 -25.20
N LYS A 87 -7.27 32.40 -26.15
CA LYS A 87 -7.39 32.01 -27.58
C LYS A 87 -7.29 30.48 -27.73
N ILE A 88 -6.28 29.86 -27.15
CA ILE A 88 -6.12 28.41 -27.23
C ILE A 88 -7.22 27.68 -26.43
N ARG A 89 -7.64 28.22 -25.27
CA ARG A 89 -8.71 27.60 -24.47
C ARG A 89 -10.01 27.44 -25.24
N LEU A 90 -10.36 28.40 -26.11
CA LEU A 90 -11.56 28.35 -26.93
C LEU A 90 -11.54 27.23 -27.99
N THR A 91 -10.38 26.82 -28.46
CA THR A 91 -10.27 25.67 -29.40
C THR A 91 -10.37 24.31 -28.71
N LEU A 92 -10.42 24.27 -27.36
CA LEU A 92 -10.46 23.06 -26.56
C LEU A 92 -11.81 22.83 -25.86
N ASN A 93 -12.92 23.40 -26.34
CA ASN A 93 -14.22 23.31 -25.67
C ASN A 93 -14.68 21.86 -25.50
N ASP A 94 -14.48 21.02 -26.53
CA ASP A 94 -14.88 19.62 -26.56
C ASP A 94 -13.79 18.68 -26.03
N TYR A 95 -12.65 19.22 -25.62
CA TYR A 95 -11.58 18.40 -25.07
C TYR A 95 -11.87 17.98 -23.62
N PRO A 96 -11.75 16.69 -23.25
CA PRO A 96 -12.13 16.21 -21.92
C PRO A 96 -11.48 16.96 -20.75
N LEU A 97 -10.28 17.52 -20.94
CA LEU A 97 -9.55 18.26 -19.91
C LEU A 97 -9.75 19.79 -19.95
N ALA A 98 -10.69 20.29 -20.74
CA ALA A 98 -11.02 21.72 -20.78
C ALA A 98 -11.28 22.29 -19.37
N GLY A 99 -12.12 21.61 -18.58
CA GLY A 99 -12.41 22.02 -17.20
C GLY A 99 -11.18 22.01 -16.27
N HIS A 100 -10.19 21.18 -16.56
CA HIS A 100 -8.94 21.20 -15.79
C HIS A 100 -8.08 22.45 -16.10
N LEU A 101 -8.07 22.92 -17.34
CA LEU A 101 -7.42 24.20 -17.68
C LEU A 101 -8.08 25.37 -16.95
N ASP A 102 -9.41 25.42 -16.91
CA ASP A 102 -10.14 26.47 -16.20
C ASP A 102 -9.91 26.40 -14.69
N TYR A 103 -9.85 25.19 -14.13
CA TYR A 103 -9.42 24.98 -12.73
C TYR A 103 -8.02 25.55 -12.47
N LEU A 104 -7.04 25.24 -13.32
CA LEU A 104 -5.67 25.75 -13.17
C LEU A 104 -5.61 27.27 -13.30
N TYR A 105 -6.36 27.83 -14.23
CA TYR A 105 -6.46 29.28 -14.42
C TYR A 105 -7.02 29.98 -13.19
N HIS A 106 -8.17 29.53 -12.69
CA HIS A 106 -8.78 30.10 -11.48
C HIS A 106 -7.90 29.92 -10.25
N ARG A 107 -7.23 28.78 -10.13
CA ARG A 107 -6.28 28.53 -9.02
C ARG A 107 -5.08 29.49 -9.05
N GLN A 108 -4.55 29.79 -10.23
CA GLN A 108 -3.47 30.75 -10.40
C GLN A 108 -3.92 32.18 -10.06
N HIS A 109 -5.18 32.50 -10.35
CA HIS A 109 -5.78 33.82 -10.11
C HIS A 109 -6.75 33.84 -8.92
N ILE A 110 -6.48 33.04 -7.90
CA ILE A 110 -7.39 32.80 -6.77
C ILE A 110 -7.74 34.08 -5.99
N SER A 111 -6.87 35.09 -6.02
CA SER A 111 -7.11 36.40 -5.39
C SER A 111 -8.26 37.18 -6.02
N LYS A 112 -8.62 36.89 -7.26
CA LYS A 112 -9.75 37.49 -8.00
C LYS A 112 -10.99 36.59 -8.02
N PHE A 113 -10.90 35.42 -7.39
CA PHE A 113 -11.96 34.43 -7.38
C PHE A 113 -12.99 34.71 -6.27
N ASN A 114 -14.26 34.43 -6.55
CA ASN A 114 -15.37 34.66 -5.62
C ASN A 114 -16.46 33.59 -5.79
N SER A 115 -17.55 33.68 -5.01
CA SER A 115 -18.66 32.73 -5.05
C SER A 115 -19.31 32.64 -6.43
N LYS A 116 -19.57 33.78 -7.10
CA LYS A 116 -20.14 33.79 -8.46
C LYS A 116 -19.28 33.04 -9.46
N SER A 117 -17.93 33.19 -9.33
CA SER A 117 -16.97 32.45 -10.15
C SER A 117 -17.02 30.95 -9.88
N LEU A 118 -17.21 30.54 -8.61
CA LEU A 118 -17.35 29.13 -8.24
C LEU A 118 -18.64 28.53 -8.82
N ASP A 119 -19.75 29.24 -8.70
CA ASP A 119 -21.05 28.80 -9.21
C ASP A 119 -21.02 28.66 -10.74
N SER A 120 -20.43 29.63 -11.43
CA SER A 120 -20.23 29.58 -12.87
C SER A 120 -19.37 28.38 -13.27
N PHE A 121 -18.23 28.17 -12.60
CA PHE A 121 -17.34 27.04 -12.85
C PHE A 121 -18.06 25.69 -12.66
N THR A 122 -18.83 25.56 -11.59
CA THR A 122 -19.55 24.32 -11.25
C THR A 122 -20.63 24.02 -12.29
N ARG A 123 -21.39 25.03 -12.74
CA ARG A 123 -22.41 24.87 -13.79
C ARG A 123 -21.80 24.49 -15.14
N THR A 124 -20.70 25.14 -15.51
CA THR A 124 -20.06 24.92 -16.83
C THR A 124 -19.46 23.54 -16.96
N HIS A 125 -18.84 23.03 -15.89
CA HIS A 125 -18.03 21.80 -15.99
C HIS A 125 -18.69 20.55 -15.38
N ASN A 126 -19.78 20.71 -14.62
CA ASN A 126 -20.46 19.60 -13.93
C ASN A 126 -19.48 18.58 -13.30
N ASN A 127 -18.32 19.08 -12.83
CA ASN A 127 -17.23 18.29 -12.29
C ASN A 127 -17.03 18.56 -10.81
N SER A 128 -17.72 17.81 -9.97
CA SER A 128 -17.67 17.95 -8.51
C SER A 128 -16.25 17.85 -7.91
N LEU A 129 -15.34 17.08 -8.55
CA LEU A 129 -13.96 16.97 -8.08
C LEU A 129 -13.19 18.28 -8.22
N LEU A 130 -13.24 18.89 -9.40
CA LEU A 130 -12.52 20.14 -9.66
C LEU A 130 -13.17 21.31 -8.92
N SER A 131 -14.51 21.37 -8.87
CA SER A 131 -15.26 22.36 -8.09
C SER A 131 -14.90 22.30 -6.61
N ASN A 132 -14.86 21.10 -6.02
CA ASN A 132 -14.48 20.90 -4.62
C ASN A 132 -13.00 21.27 -4.36
N LYS A 133 -12.10 20.97 -5.29
CA LYS A 133 -10.70 21.40 -5.19
C LYS A 133 -10.56 22.91 -5.26
N LEU A 134 -11.32 23.55 -6.15
CA LEU A 134 -11.30 25.00 -6.33
C LEU A 134 -11.90 25.72 -5.11
N LYS A 135 -13.05 25.24 -4.61
CA LYS A 135 -13.67 25.74 -3.37
C LYS A 135 -12.71 25.66 -2.18
N ARG A 136 -12.03 24.52 -1.98
CA ARG A 136 -11.02 24.40 -0.93
C ARG A 136 -9.86 25.38 -1.11
N ALA A 137 -9.34 25.53 -2.31
CA ALA A 137 -8.23 26.47 -2.57
C ALA A 137 -8.65 27.92 -2.31
N TRP A 138 -9.87 28.29 -2.66
CA TRP A 138 -10.43 29.60 -2.40
C TRP A 138 -10.64 29.85 -0.90
N LEU A 139 -11.25 28.91 -0.17
CA LEU A 139 -11.40 28.99 1.29
C LEU A 139 -10.04 29.12 1.99
N GLN A 140 -9.04 28.37 1.58
CA GLN A 140 -7.68 28.52 2.10
C GLN A 140 -7.10 29.92 1.83
N HIS A 141 -7.40 30.50 0.67
CA HIS A 141 -7.01 31.87 0.34
C HIS A 141 -7.71 32.88 1.25
N LEU A 142 -9.03 32.75 1.46
CA LEU A 142 -9.81 33.61 2.38
C LEU A 142 -9.25 33.55 3.81
N ALA A 143 -8.99 32.35 4.33
CA ALA A 143 -8.39 32.15 5.64
C ALA A 143 -7.00 32.81 5.76
N LYS A 144 -6.15 32.64 4.74
CA LYS A 144 -4.81 33.28 4.70
C LYS A 144 -4.91 34.81 4.71
N ARG A 145 -5.96 35.37 4.09
CA ARG A 145 -6.23 36.81 4.06
C ARG A 145 -7.03 37.28 5.26
N LYS A 146 -7.37 36.39 6.21
CA LYS A 146 -8.20 36.68 7.39
C LYS A 146 -9.59 37.22 7.03
N GLN A 147 -10.13 36.87 5.87
CA GLN A 147 -11.48 37.26 5.43
C GLN A 147 -12.52 36.31 6.05
N TRP A 148 -12.63 36.37 7.39
CA TRP A 148 -13.40 35.40 8.17
C TRP A 148 -14.89 35.38 7.86
N PRO A 149 -15.60 36.52 7.68
CA PRO A 149 -17.03 36.47 7.35
C PRO A 149 -17.28 35.66 6.06
N SER A 150 -16.55 35.96 4.99
CA SER A 150 -16.69 35.24 3.72
C SER A 150 -16.23 33.79 3.81
N PHE A 151 -15.21 33.47 4.61
CA PHE A 151 -14.78 32.11 4.86
C PHE A 151 -15.89 31.29 5.55
N ILE A 152 -16.53 31.82 6.60
CA ILE A 152 -17.58 31.14 7.35
C ILE A 152 -18.81 30.91 6.47
N GLU A 153 -19.25 31.95 5.75
CA GLU A 153 -20.41 31.90 4.85
C GLU A 153 -20.31 30.75 3.84
N HIS A 154 -19.12 30.52 3.31
CA HIS A 154 -18.89 29.50 2.27
C HIS A 154 -18.26 28.20 2.78
N TYR A 155 -18.04 28.10 4.11
CA TYR A 155 -17.46 26.91 4.72
C TYR A 155 -18.34 25.68 4.48
N ASP A 156 -17.66 24.55 4.25
CA ASP A 156 -18.31 23.28 4.00
C ASP A 156 -17.59 22.19 4.80
N LYS A 157 -18.24 21.72 5.86
CA LYS A 157 -17.70 20.69 6.77
C LYS A 157 -17.32 19.40 6.05
N ALA A 158 -18.10 19.01 5.01
CA ALA A 158 -17.85 17.79 4.25
C ALA A 158 -16.56 17.87 3.40
N LEU A 159 -16.17 19.09 3.03
CA LEU A 159 -14.94 19.33 2.26
C LEU A 159 -13.77 19.76 3.15
N ALA A 160 -14.00 20.05 4.41
CA ALA A 160 -13.01 20.68 5.28
C ALA A 160 -11.89 19.72 5.68
N THR A 161 -10.66 20.16 5.52
CA THR A 161 -9.49 19.52 6.16
C THR A 161 -9.43 19.89 7.63
N SER A 162 -8.65 19.15 8.44
CA SER A 162 -8.42 19.51 9.85
C SER A 162 -7.95 20.96 10.04
N ALA A 163 -7.10 21.46 9.12
CA ALA A 163 -6.65 22.84 9.13
C ALA A 163 -7.82 23.83 8.93
N MET A 164 -8.71 23.53 7.97
CA MET A 164 -9.87 24.38 7.69
C MET A 164 -10.90 24.35 8.85
N GLN A 165 -11.05 23.20 9.51
CA GLN A 165 -11.91 23.09 10.69
C GLN A 165 -11.43 24.02 11.83
N CYS A 166 -10.13 24.01 12.11
CA CYS A 166 -9.55 24.92 13.09
C CYS A 166 -9.64 26.40 12.66
N GLN A 167 -9.46 26.69 11.37
CA GLN A 167 -9.66 28.03 10.82
C GLN A 167 -11.12 28.48 10.92
N HIS A 168 -12.08 27.56 10.80
CA HIS A 168 -13.50 27.86 10.99
C HIS A 168 -13.80 28.22 12.45
N ALA A 169 -13.35 27.39 13.39
CA ALA A 169 -13.50 27.69 14.82
C ALA A 169 -12.85 29.05 15.21
N TRP A 170 -11.66 29.32 14.66
CA TRP A 170 -11.01 30.62 14.84
C TRP A 170 -11.77 31.76 14.19
N GLY A 171 -12.29 31.57 12.98
CA GLY A 171 -13.11 32.55 12.28
C GLY A 171 -14.38 32.93 13.06
N LEU A 172 -15.11 31.93 13.58
CA LEU A 172 -16.29 32.15 14.46
C LEU A 172 -15.90 32.99 15.67
N TYR A 173 -14.80 32.65 16.33
CA TYR A 173 -14.31 33.43 17.47
C TYR A 173 -14.04 34.91 17.10
N GLN A 174 -13.41 35.13 15.93
CA GLN A 174 -13.04 36.48 15.45
C GLN A 174 -14.24 37.31 14.97
N THR A 175 -15.37 36.69 14.64
CA THR A 175 -16.57 37.37 14.11
C THR A 175 -17.68 37.54 15.14
N GLY A 176 -17.38 37.27 16.42
CA GLY A 176 -18.33 37.49 17.54
C GLY A 176 -19.05 36.24 18.05
N GLU A 177 -18.99 35.10 17.32
CA GLU A 177 -19.54 33.81 17.77
C GLU A 177 -18.52 33.06 18.66
N GLN A 178 -18.04 33.70 19.73
CA GLN A 178 -16.92 33.23 20.55
C GLN A 178 -17.19 31.86 21.19
N ILE A 179 -18.38 31.69 21.80
CA ILE A 179 -18.76 30.43 22.49
C ILE A 179 -18.73 29.27 21.49
N LYS A 180 -19.38 29.44 20.35
CA LYS A 180 -19.44 28.40 19.31
C LYS A 180 -18.03 28.04 18.75
N GLY A 181 -17.19 29.07 18.56
CA GLY A 181 -15.81 28.86 18.14
C GLY A 181 -15.00 28.06 19.15
N LEU A 182 -15.13 28.31 20.44
CA LEU A 182 -14.46 27.57 21.50
C LEU A 182 -14.99 26.12 21.64
N GLU A 183 -16.29 25.91 21.52
CA GLU A 183 -16.90 24.57 21.53
C GLU A 183 -16.39 23.68 20.36
N GLU A 184 -16.38 24.23 19.14
CA GLU A 184 -15.81 23.53 18.00
C GLU A 184 -14.33 23.24 18.22
N ALA A 185 -13.57 24.20 18.73
CA ALA A 185 -12.15 24.02 19.01
C ALA A 185 -11.91 22.96 20.09
N LYS A 186 -12.72 22.90 21.14
CA LYS A 186 -12.66 21.87 22.20
C LYS A 186 -12.85 20.47 21.61
N THR A 187 -13.82 20.30 20.72
CA THR A 187 -14.06 19.05 19.99
C THR A 187 -12.85 18.67 19.11
N LEU A 188 -12.25 19.63 18.39
CA LEU A 188 -11.08 19.41 17.55
C LEU A 188 -9.81 19.14 18.35
N TRP A 189 -9.72 19.68 19.57
CA TRP A 189 -8.59 19.48 20.47
C TRP A 189 -8.53 18.03 20.99
N MET A 190 -9.68 17.40 21.22
CA MET A 190 -9.78 16.00 21.67
C MET A 190 -9.37 15.01 20.54
N HIS A 191 -8.08 14.87 20.36
CA HIS A 191 -7.53 14.03 19.30
C HIS A 191 -6.18 13.38 19.73
N SER A 192 -5.96 12.15 19.34
CA SER A 192 -4.77 11.37 19.73
C SER A 192 -3.45 11.85 19.10
N LYS A 193 -3.50 12.64 18.02
CA LYS A 193 -2.31 13.16 17.32
C LYS A 193 -2.27 14.68 17.37
N SER A 194 -1.08 15.27 17.18
CA SER A 194 -0.96 16.71 16.98
C SER A 194 -1.80 17.16 15.80
N ARG A 195 -2.38 18.36 15.95
CA ARG A 195 -3.18 18.98 14.90
C ARG A 195 -2.30 19.93 14.07
N PRO A 196 -2.76 20.36 12.88
CA PRO A 196 -2.03 21.34 12.08
C PRO A 196 -1.78 22.66 12.83
N GLU A 197 -0.70 23.36 12.48
CA GLU A 197 -0.32 24.66 13.04
C GLU A 197 -1.48 25.70 13.02
N SER A 198 -2.36 25.63 12.02
CA SER A 198 -3.56 26.47 11.95
C SER A 198 -4.53 26.31 13.13
N CYS A 199 -4.35 25.29 13.96
CA CYS A 199 -5.11 25.08 15.19
C CYS A 199 -4.49 25.77 16.41
N ASP A 200 -3.20 26.16 16.34
CA ASP A 200 -2.46 26.60 17.52
C ASP A 200 -3.07 27.86 18.15
N ALA A 201 -3.53 28.81 17.33
CA ALA A 201 -4.13 30.05 17.83
C ALA A 201 -5.38 29.82 18.68
N ILE A 202 -6.32 29.01 18.18
CA ILE A 202 -7.57 28.72 18.89
C ILE A 202 -7.33 27.77 20.07
N PHE A 203 -6.38 26.85 19.98
CA PHE A 203 -6.01 25.96 21.08
C PHE A 203 -5.30 26.68 22.22
N HIS A 204 -4.43 27.67 21.89
CA HIS A 204 -3.83 28.52 22.89
C HIS A 204 -4.91 29.33 23.66
N LEU A 205 -5.92 29.78 22.93
CA LEU A 205 -7.02 30.51 23.55
C LEU A 205 -7.83 29.58 24.48
N LEU A 206 -8.17 28.36 24.08
CA LEU A 206 -8.83 27.36 24.94
C LEU A 206 -8.09 27.15 26.27
N ILE A 207 -6.77 27.07 26.22
CA ILE A 207 -5.94 26.89 27.41
C ILE A 207 -5.94 28.18 28.25
N LYS A 208 -5.83 29.35 27.63
CA LYS A 208 -5.82 30.64 28.32
C LYS A 208 -7.14 31.00 29.02
N THR A 209 -8.26 30.51 28.50
CA THR A 209 -9.61 30.75 29.04
C THR A 209 -10.05 29.63 30.00
N ASP A 210 -9.15 28.79 30.46
CA ASP A 210 -9.41 27.65 31.34
C ASP A 210 -10.53 26.71 30.80
N SER A 211 -10.76 26.75 29.49
CA SER A 211 -11.71 25.86 28.83
C SER A 211 -11.21 24.39 28.74
N ILE A 212 -9.94 24.18 29.03
CA ILE A 212 -9.30 22.88 29.16
C ILE A 212 -8.88 22.72 30.62
N ASP A 213 -9.63 21.94 31.36
CA ASP A 213 -9.29 21.50 32.71
C ASP A 213 -8.31 20.28 32.70
N SER A 214 -7.87 19.90 33.90
CA SER A 214 -6.98 18.76 34.08
C SER A 214 -7.61 17.44 33.60
N ASP A 215 -8.91 17.25 33.81
CA ASP A 215 -9.63 16.05 33.37
C ASP A 215 -9.66 15.90 31.85
N LEU A 216 -9.95 16.96 31.15
CA LEU A 216 -9.94 16.96 29.68
C LEU A 216 -8.52 16.79 29.14
N ALA A 217 -7.53 17.40 29.78
CA ALA A 217 -6.13 17.23 29.45
C ALA A 217 -5.67 15.77 29.68
N TRP A 218 -6.13 15.14 30.76
CA TRP A 218 -5.88 13.74 31.05
C TRP A 218 -6.47 12.80 29.99
N GLN A 219 -7.74 13.01 29.61
CA GLN A 219 -8.36 12.22 28.54
C GLN A 219 -7.55 12.31 27.24
N ARG A 220 -7.13 13.49 26.83
CA ARG A 220 -6.29 13.66 25.64
C ARG A 220 -4.90 13.04 25.81
N PHE A 221 -4.32 13.14 27.01
CA PHE A 221 -3.04 12.49 27.33
C PHE A 221 -3.13 10.98 27.10
N ILE A 222 -4.16 10.32 27.60
CA ILE A 222 -4.38 8.88 27.40
C ILE A 222 -4.57 8.55 25.92
N LEU A 223 -5.36 9.31 25.16
CA LEU A 223 -5.48 9.13 23.72
C LEU A 223 -4.11 9.22 23.00
N ALA A 224 -3.30 10.20 23.36
CA ALA A 224 -1.98 10.41 22.77
C ALA A 224 -0.98 9.30 23.18
N PHE A 225 -1.02 8.89 24.43
CA PHE A 225 -0.17 7.82 24.95
C PHE A 225 -0.48 6.47 24.27
N ASN A 226 -1.76 6.12 24.14
CA ASN A 226 -2.22 4.91 23.47
C ASN A 226 -1.87 4.91 21.97
N ALA A 227 -1.92 6.08 21.34
CA ALA A 227 -1.46 6.29 19.96
C ALA A 227 0.07 6.41 19.81
N ARG A 228 0.84 6.23 20.89
CA ARG A 228 2.32 6.31 20.94
C ARG A 228 2.87 7.66 20.45
N GLN A 229 2.12 8.74 20.69
CA GLN A 229 2.53 10.11 20.38
C GLN A 229 3.35 10.72 21.54
N HIS A 230 4.56 10.21 21.73
CA HIS A 230 5.38 10.50 22.93
C HIS A 230 5.67 11.99 23.16
N GLN A 231 5.88 12.76 22.09
CA GLN A 231 6.12 14.20 22.22
C GLN A 231 4.84 14.93 22.66
N LEU A 232 3.70 14.58 22.07
CA LEU A 232 2.41 15.12 22.45
C LEU A 232 2.05 14.74 23.89
N SER A 233 2.22 13.47 24.27
CA SER A 233 1.98 13.01 25.65
C SER A 233 2.83 13.82 26.65
N LYS A 234 4.12 14.02 26.36
CA LYS A 234 4.99 14.84 27.20
C LYS A 234 4.55 16.32 27.26
N TYR A 235 4.09 16.89 26.14
CA TYR A 235 3.56 18.25 26.12
C TYR A 235 2.32 18.38 27.02
N LEU A 236 1.41 17.42 26.94
CA LEU A 236 0.14 17.45 27.67
C LEU A 236 0.31 17.37 29.18
N THR A 237 1.42 16.82 29.70
CA THR A 237 1.68 16.83 31.17
C THR A 237 1.76 18.23 31.76
N ARG A 238 2.00 19.29 30.93
CA ARG A 238 2.00 20.68 31.41
C ARG A 238 0.61 21.23 31.73
N LEU A 239 -0.44 20.52 31.32
CA LEU A 239 -1.83 20.88 31.51
C LEU A 239 -2.50 20.00 32.59
N LEU A 240 -1.72 19.14 33.24
CA LEU A 240 -2.16 18.25 34.31
C LEU A 240 -1.67 18.75 35.65
N ASP A 241 -2.41 18.45 36.68
CA ASP A 241 -2.05 18.71 38.08
C ASP A 241 -2.31 17.47 38.97
N GLY A 242 -1.91 17.59 40.24
CA GLY A 242 -2.16 16.59 41.28
C GLY A 242 -1.83 15.16 40.85
N GLN A 243 -2.73 14.23 41.18
CA GLN A 243 -2.56 12.80 40.92
C GLN A 243 -2.45 12.46 39.44
N GLN A 244 -3.18 13.18 38.57
CA GLN A 244 -3.15 12.94 37.12
C GLN A 244 -1.77 13.24 36.50
N LEU A 245 -1.09 14.28 36.99
CA LEU A 245 0.28 14.60 36.60
C LEU A 245 1.26 13.48 37.00
N ASP A 246 1.12 12.97 38.23
CA ASP A 246 1.98 11.89 38.74
C ASP A 246 1.78 10.61 37.95
N ASP A 247 0.53 10.25 37.65
CA ASP A 247 0.16 9.08 36.88
C ASP A 247 0.63 9.19 35.41
N ALA A 248 0.50 10.34 34.78
CA ALA A 248 1.04 10.59 33.46
C ALA A 248 2.56 10.42 33.40
N ASN A 249 3.26 11.01 34.37
CA ASN A 249 4.72 10.87 34.49
C ASN A 249 5.14 9.41 34.75
N ARG A 250 4.37 8.67 35.57
CA ARG A 250 4.56 7.23 35.82
C ARG A 250 4.44 6.45 34.53
N LEU A 251 3.35 6.63 33.77
CA LEU A 251 3.13 5.93 32.50
C LEU A 251 4.26 6.22 31.50
N ILE A 252 4.67 7.48 31.32
CA ILE A 252 5.79 7.88 30.46
C ILE A 252 7.09 7.21 30.91
N LYS A 253 7.39 7.24 32.23
CA LYS A 253 8.60 6.65 32.80
C LYS A 253 8.67 5.14 32.57
N LEU A 254 7.56 4.44 32.81
CA LEU A 254 7.47 2.99 32.62
C LEU A 254 7.59 2.60 31.14
N TYR A 255 7.00 3.36 30.24
CA TYR A 255 7.17 3.11 28.81
C TYR A 255 8.63 3.27 28.33
N ARG A 256 9.39 4.18 28.94
CA ARG A 256 10.83 4.37 28.67
C ARG A 256 11.70 3.30 29.35
N HIS A 257 11.30 2.82 30.52
CA HIS A 257 12.02 1.85 31.33
C HIS A 257 11.17 0.59 31.58
N PRO A 258 10.88 -0.20 30.53
CA PRO A 258 9.92 -1.31 30.63
C PRO A 258 10.32 -2.37 31.67
N GLN A 259 11.62 -2.52 31.97
CA GLN A 259 12.10 -3.45 33.01
C GLN A 259 11.55 -3.14 34.41
N LYS A 260 11.03 -1.93 34.65
CA LYS A 260 10.45 -1.48 35.93
C LYS A 260 8.92 -1.71 36.02
N ILE A 261 8.28 -2.19 34.95
CA ILE A 261 6.82 -2.34 34.90
C ILE A 261 6.33 -3.30 35.97
N LEU A 262 7.00 -4.44 36.16
CA LEU A 262 6.56 -5.46 37.14
C LEU A 262 6.57 -4.94 38.58
N SER A 263 7.63 -4.26 38.98
CA SER A 263 7.75 -3.72 40.34
C SER A 263 6.80 -2.56 40.65
N GLN A 264 6.22 -1.94 39.61
CA GLN A 264 5.28 -0.82 39.74
C GLN A 264 3.88 -1.15 39.21
N TRP A 265 3.60 -2.41 38.93
CA TRP A 265 2.32 -2.80 38.32
C TRP A 265 1.12 -2.46 39.19
N GLN A 266 1.21 -2.73 40.50
CA GLN A 266 0.14 -2.39 41.43
C GLN A 266 -0.21 -0.89 41.36
N ALA A 267 0.79 -0.01 41.34
CA ALA A 267 0.56 1.42 41.22
C ALA A 267 -0.09 1.83 39.89
N VAL A 268 0.17 1.08 38.80
CA VAL A 268 -0.51 1.29 37.50
C VAL A 268 -1.96 0.79 37.55
N SER A 269 -2.21 -0.34 38.21
CA SER A 269 -3.55 -0.93 38.33
C SER A 269 -4.50 -0.06 39.14
N LEU A 270 -3.96 0.69 40.13
CA LEU A 270 -4.71 1.60 41.00
C LEU A 270 -4.98 2.98 40.39
N ILE A 271 -4.50 3.29 39.17
CA ILE A 271 -4.84 4.54 38.51
C ILE A 271 -6.36 4.57 38.25
N PRO A 272 -7.07 5.63 38.69
CA PRO A 272 -8.52 5.71 38.54
C PRO A 272 -8.99 5.69 37.09
N GLU A 273 -10.00 4.88 36.77
CA GLU A 273 -10.57 4.74 35.42
C GLU A 273 -11.90 5.52 35.25
N GLN A 274 -12.18 6.48 36.15
CA GLN A 274 -13.46 7.18 36.19
C GLN A 274 -13.78 7.96 34.89
N THR A 275 -12.77 8.52 34.26
CA THR A 275 -12.92 9.37 33.06
C THR A 275 -12.35 8.75 31.79
N VAL A 276 -11.57 7.69 31.89
CA VAL A 276 -10.87 7.05 30.75
C VAL A 276 -10.68 5.54 31.00
N ASP A 277 -10.78 4.79 29.92
CA ASP A 277 -10.37 3.37 29.92
C ASP A 277 -8.84 3.26 29.77
N LEU A 278 -8.19 2.69 30.78
CA LEU A 278 -6.75 2.49 30.83
C LEU A 278 -6.30 1.13 30.29
N PHE A 279 -7.21 0.29 29.87
CA PHE A 279 -6.89 -1.05 29.35
C PHE A 279 -5.83 -0.98 28.24
N GLU A 280 -6.03 -0.10 27.25
CA GLU A 280 -5.07 0.06 26.15
C GLU A 280 -3.73 0.62 26.65
N SER A 281 -3.72 1.54 27.62
CA SER A 281 -2.49 2.07 28.22
C SER A 281 -1.69 0.97 28.94
N LYS A 282 -2.36 0.15 29.75
CA LYS A 282 -1.79 -1.03 30.40
C LYS A 282 -1.22 -2.02 29.37
N TYR A 283 -1.98 -2.28 28.30
CA TYR A 283 -1.53 -3.14 27.20
C TYR A 283 -0.29 -2.58 26.48
N GLN A 284 -0.24 -1.26 26.19
CA GLN A 284 0.93 -0.66 25.54
C GLN A 284 2.20 -0.78 26.41
N LEU A 285 2.10 -0.66 27.72
CA LEU A 285 3.23 -0.90 28.64
C LEU A 285 3.70 -2.36 28.56
N LEU A 286 2.78 -3.31 28.71
CA LEU A 286 3.11 -4.74 28.69
C LEU A 286 3.61 -5.20 27.32
N LYS A 287 3.07 -4.66 26.24
CA LYS A 287 3.57 -4.87 24.88
C LYS A 287 4.99 -4.37 24.71
N LYS A 288 5.32 -3.22 25.31
CA LYS A 288 6.70 -2.70 25.33
C LYS A 288 7.62 -3.61 26.13
N LEU A 289 7.16 -4.12 27.28
CA LEU A 289 7.89 -5.11 28.09
C LEU A 289 8.13 -6.39 27.29
N ALA A 290 7.09 -6.98 26.70
CA ALA A 290 7.18 -8.20 25.90
C ALA A 290 8.17 -8.09 24.74
N ARG A 291 8.25 -6.92 24.10
CA ARG A 291 9.20 -6.69 23.01
C ARG A 291 10.65 -6.57 23.48
N SER A 292 10.90 -5.93 24.62
CA SER A 292 12.24 -5.62 25.10
C SER A 292 12.78 -6.65 26.10
N HIS A 293 11.91 -7.25 26.92
CA HIS A 293 12.23 -8.20 27.99
C HIS A 293 11.17 -9.32 28.00
N PRO A 294 11.18 -10.24 27.01
CA PRO A 294 10.15 -11.26 26.85
C PRO A 294 10.02 -12.14 28.10
N GLU A 295 11.14 -12.51 28.75
CA GLU A 295 11.13 -13.36 29.96
C GLU A 295 10.37 -12.70 31.12
N LYS A 296 10.55 -11.39 31.33
CA LYS A 296 9.80 -10.65 32.35
C LYS A 296 8.31 -10.57 32.02
N ALA A 297 7.97 -10.41 30.74
CA ALA A 297 6.57 -10.41 30.32
C ALA A 297 5.92 -11.79 30.53
N ARG A 298 6.66 -12.88 30.27
CA ARG A 298 6.24 -14.24 30.54
C ARG A 298 5.95 -14.45 32.04
N THR A 299 6.89 -14.07 32.91
CA THR A 299 6.72 -14.15 34.40
C THR A 299 5.46 -13.38 34.82
N PHE A 300 5.22 -12.19 34.29
CA PHE A 300 4.02 -11.41 34.58
C PHE A 300 2.72 -12.15 34.21
N VAL A 301 2.66 -12.70 32.98
CA VAL A 301 1.46 -13.43 32.53
C VAL A 301 1.19 -14.65 33.40
N LEU A 302 2.23 -15.43 33.75
CA LEU A 302 2.10 -16.59 34.62
C LEU A 302 1.57 -16.22 36.02
N ALA A 303 2.04 -15.10 36.58
CA ALA A 303 1.55 -14.59 37.87
C ALA A 303 0.06 -14.22 37.81
N ILE A 304 -0.38 -13.47 36.75
CA ILE A 304 -1.79 -13.12 36.58
C ILE A 304 -2.68 -14.35 36.43
N LYS A 305 -2.26 -15.35 35.66
CA LYS A 305 -3.03 -16.57 35.44
C LYS A 305 -3.10 -17.45 36.71
N LYS A 306 -2.04 -17.49 37.49
CA LYS A 306 -1.98 -18.26 38.75
C LYS A 306 -2.87 -17.65 39.85
N GLU A 307 -2.91 -16.31 39.91
CA GLU A 307 -3.64 -15.59 40.96
C GLU A 307 -5.16 -15.48 40.69
N GLN A 308 -5.64 -16.02 39.56
CA GLN A 308 -7.06 -15.95 39.11
C GLN A 308 -7.67 -14.56 39.26
N LYS A 309 -6.90 -13.52 38.88
CA LYS A 309 -7.29 -12.11 38.94
C LYS A 309 -8.55 -11.81 38.14
N GLU A 310 -9.02 -10.59 38.25
CA GLU A 310 -10.22 -10.11 37.60
C GLU A 310 -10.24 -10.43 36.08
N LYS A 311 -11.44 -10.61 35.52
CA LYS A 311 -11.64 -10.97 34.12
C LYS A 311 -10.90 -10.03 33.14
N GLN A 312 -10.79 -8.74 33.49
CA GLN A 312 -10.08 -7.75 32.68
C GLN A 312 -8.57 -8.01 32.64
N ASP A 313 -7.96 -8.39 33.76
CA ASP A 313 -6.53 -8.75 33.83
C ASP A 313 -6.24 -10.04 33.05
N GLN A 314 -7.15 -10.99 33.03
CA GLN A 314 -7.02 -12.21 32.23
C GLN A 314 -7.05 -11.89 30.72
N VAL A 315 -7.99 -11.05 30.27
CA VAL A 315 -8.04 -10.58 28.86
C VAL A 315 -6.77 -9.83 28.49
N LEU A 316 -6.23 -9.02 29.40
CA LEU A 316 -4.97 -8.31 29.20
C LEU A 316 -3.80 -9.28 29.05
N ALA A 317 -3.72 -10.29 29.94
CA ALA A 317 -2.70 -11.32 29.88
C ALA A 317 -2.74 -12.10 28.56
N ASP A 318 -3.92 -12.49 28.09
CA ASP A 318 -4.08 -13.20 26.81
C ASP A 318 -3.62 -12.36 25.60
N LYS A 319 -3.93 -11.05 25.58
CA LYS A 319 -3.39 -10.14 24.56
C LYS A 319 -1.87 -10.02 24.61
N VAL A 320 -1.29 -10.03 25.82
CA VAL A 320 0.16 -9.99 26.00
C VAL A 320 0.80 -11.28 25.53
N VAL A 321 0.20 -12.44 25.79
CA VAL A 321 0.66 -13.75 25.27
C VAL A 321 0.69 -13.73 23.75
N ALA A 322 -0.40 -13.32 23.11
CA ALA A 322 -0.47 -13.23 21.64
C ALA A 322 0.67 -12.37 21.07
N TYR A 323 0.93 -11.22 21.69
CA TYR A 323 2.02 -10.34 21.25
C TYR A 323 3.41 -10.91 21.58
N LEU A 324 3.56 -11.59 22.71
CA LEU A 324 4.81 -12.24 23.10
C LEU A 324 5.21 -13.30 22.08
N ILE A 325 4.29 -14.20 21.73
CA ILE A 325 4.47 -15.23 20.69
C ILE A 325 4.89 -14.57 19.36
N GLN A 326 4.14 -13.56 18.90
CA GLN A 326 4.47 -12.84 17.68
C GLN A 326 5.88 -12.24 17.71
N SER A 327 6.23 -11.54 18.79
CA SER A 327 7.51 -10.82 18.90
C SER A 327 8.70 -11.77 18.98
N GLN A 328 8.53 -12.91 19.63
CA GLN A 328 9.54 -13.96 19.73
C GLN A 328 9.71 -14.71 18.42
N ALA A 329 8.59 -15.05 17.73
CA ALA A 329 8.64 -15.69 16.43
C ALA A 329 9.42 -14.86 15.40
N ILE A 330 9.18 -13.56 15.38
CA ILE A 330 9.92 -12.62 14.50
C ILE A 330 11.42 -12.61 14.81
N LYS A 331 11.81 -12.77 16.07
CA LYS A 331 13.22 -12.82 16.49
C LYS A 331 13.86 -14.21 16.35
N GLY A 332 13.07 -15.24 16.01
CA GLY A 332 13.55 -16.61 15.81
C GLY A 332 13.87 -17.37 17.11
N TYR A 333 13.20 -17.07 18.21
CA TYR A 333 13.38 -17.81 19.47
C TYR A 333 12.92 -19.26 19.37
N SER A 334 13.72 -20.17 19.87
CA SER A 334 13.47 -21.61 19.85
C SER A 334 12.48 -22.10 20.91
N THR A 335 12.19 -21.30 21.93
CA THR A 335 11.34 -21.65 23.08
C THR A 335 9.86 -21.36 22.89
N ILE A 336 9.45 -20.79 21.76
CA ILE A 336 8.06 -20.35 21.51
C ILE A 336 7.02 -21.46 21.74
N PRO A 337 7.19 -22.71 21.26
CA PRO A 337 6.20 -23.75 21.50
C PRO A 337 6.03 -24.05 23.00
N GLN A 338 7.12 -24.04 23.77
CA GLN A 338 7.09 -24.23 25.21
C GLN A 338 6.37 -23.07 25.92
N ASP A 339 6.73 -21.83 25.58
CA ASP A 339 6.08 -20.63 26.13
C ASP A 339 4.58 -20.61 25.84
N TYR A 340 4.19 -21.10 24.65
CA TYR A 340 2.79 -21.17 24.26
C TYR A 340 2.02 -22.19 25.10
N ALA A 341 2.58 -23.38 25.33
CA ALA A 341 1.96 -24.41 26.13
C ALA A 341 1.79 -23.98 27.62
N ASP A 342 2.85 -23.40 28.20
CA ASP A 342 2.88 -22.98 29.62
C ASP A 342 1.96 -21.76 29.87
N LEU A 343 1.85 -20.86 28.92
CA LEU A 343 1.06 -19.62 29.07
C LEU A 343 -0.44 -19.81 28.77
N GLY A 344 -0.82 -20.99 28.29
CA GLY A 344 -2.18 -21.27 27.82
C GLY A 344 -2.47 -20.59 26.47
N SER A 345 -3.12 -21.33 25.61
CA SER A 345 -3.30 -20.95 24.21
C SER A 345 -4.31 -19.83 24.02
N PRO A 346 -3.91 -18.65 23.55
CA PRO A 346 -4.89 -17.81 22.88
C PRO A 346 -5.38 -18.56 21.64
N GLN A 347 -6.67 -18.78 21.57
CA GLN A 347 -7.30 -19.51 20.44
C GLN A 347 -7.50 -18.60 19.21
N ASP A 348 -6.89 -17.42 19.20
CA ASP A 348 -7.03 -16.52 18.07
C ASP A 348 -6.18 -16.97 16.86
N ALA A 349 -6.76 -16.83 15.70
CA ALA A 349 -6.15 -17.24 14.43
C ALA A 349 -4.79 -16.58 14.14
N SER A 350 -4.55 -15.37 14.64
CA SER A 350 -3.27 -14.68 14.44
C SER A 350 -2.14 -15.35 15.23
N SER A 351 -2.39 -15.65 16.49
CA SER A 351 -1.42 -16.33 17.36
C SER A 351 -1.10 -17.74 16.88
N LEU A 352 -2.12 -18.50 16.45
CA LEU A 352 -1.91 -19.81 15.83
C LEU A 352 -1.04 -19.73 14.58
N GLN A 353 -1.24 -18.73 13.72
CA GLN A 353 -0.39 -18.53 12.55
C GLN A 353 1.06 -18.16 12.91
N TRP A 354 1.30 -17.46 14.01
CA TRP A 354 2.67 -17.18 14.46
C TRP A 354 3.32 -18.42 15.08
N LEU A 355 2.56 -19.20 15.81
CA LEU A 355 3.01 -20.50 16.35
C LEU A 355 3.41 -21.45 15.21
N LEU A 356 2.58 -21.54 14.15
CA LEU A 356 2.91 -22.31 12.94
C LEU A 356 4.25 -21.89 12.34
N ARG A 357 4.51 -20.58 12.22
CA ARG A 357 5.81 -20.09 11.71
C ARG A 357 6.98 -20.52 12.61
N ALA A 358 6.77 -20.55 13.92
CA ALA A 358 7.77 -21.00 14.88
C ALA A 358 8.04 -22.50 14.73
N HIS A 359 7.00 -23.33 14.67
CA HIS A 359 7.12 -24.77 14.41
C HIS A 359 7.85 -25.06 13.09
N ILE A 360 7.49 -24.34 12.02
CA ILE A 360 8.15 -24.46 10.71
C ILE A 360 9.65 -24.12 10.81
N ALA A 361 9.98 -23.02 11.49
CA ALA A 361 11.37 -22.58 11.65
C ALA A 361 12.22 -23.57 12.46
N GLN A 362 11.59 -24.32 13.36
CA GLN A 362 12.25 -25.35 14.20
C GLN A 362 12.20 -26.75 13.58
N ALA A 363 11.61 -26.91 12.39
CA ALA A 363 11.32 -28.21 11.79
C ALA A 363 10.50 -29.15 12.68
N ASN A 364 9.67 -28.58 13.58
CA ASN A 364 8.75 -29.35 14.42
C ASN A 364 7.48 -29.68 13.60
N TRP A 365 7.58 -30.73 12.78
CA TRP A 365 6.52 -31.07 11.83
C TRP A 365 5.24 -31.54 12.51
N GLN A 366 5.35 -32.25 13.64
CA GLN A 366 4.18 -32.65 14.43
C GLN A 366 3.42 -31.43 14.96
N GLY A 367 4.13 -30.45 15.51
CA GLY A 367 3.53 -29.18 15.95
C GLY A 367 2.86 -28.40 14.80
N VAL A 368 3.39 -28.45 13.57
CA VAL A 368 2.75 -27.86 12.38
C VAL A 368 1.42 -28.55 12.11
N ILE A 369 1.39 -29.90 12.10
CA ILE A 369 0.18 -30.70 11.82
C ILE A 369 -0.92 -30.36 12.83
N GLU A 370 -0.60 -30.44 14.11
CA GLU A 370 -1.54 -30.19 15.20
C GLU A 370 -2.07 -28.75 15.21
N THR A 371 -1.19 -27.77 14.99
CA THR A 371 -1.60 -26.36 15.01
C THR A 371 -2.45 -25.99 13.79
N VAL A 372 -2.20 -26.56 12.61
CA VAL A 372 -3.06 -26.33 11.43
C VAL A 372 -4.47 -26.84 11.70
N GLN A 373 -4.61 -27.98 12.39
CA GLN A 373 -5.93 -28.53 12.73
C GLN A 373 -6.75 -27.63 13.69
N GLN A 374 -6.08 -26.76 14.45
CA GLN A 374 -6.73 -25.79 15.34
C GLN A 374 -7.15 -24.50 14.62
N LEU A 375 -6.69 -24.26 13.39
CA LEU A 375 -7.08 -23.07 12.63
C LEU A 375 -8.57 -23.07 12.28
N PRO A 376 -9.21 -21.90 12.14
CA PRO A 376 -10.53 -21.78 11.50
C PRO A 376 -10.53 -22.38 10.10
N THR A 377 -11.67 -22.93 9.69
CA THR A 377 -11.83 -23.64 8.39
C THR A 377 -11.31 -22.84 7.19
N GLU A 378 -11.63 -21.54 7.12
CA GLU A 378 -11.17 -20.65 6.04
C GLU A 378 -9.64 -20.58 5.93
N LEU A 379 -8.94 -20.61 7.07
CA LEU A 379 -7.49 -20.61 7.10
C LEU A 379 -6.90 -21.99 6.82
N LYS A 380 -7.53 -23.07 7.29
CA LYS A 380 -7.11 -24.43 6.93
C LYS A 380 -7.09 -24.63 5.42
N GLU A 381 -8.13 -24.13 4.76
CA GLU A 381 -8.27 -24.22 3.30
C GLU A 381 -7.40 -23.23 2.54
N HIS A 382 -6.79 -22.27 3.24
CA HIS A 382 -5.88 -21.34 2.60
C HIS A 382 -4.62 -22.07 2.12
N GLU A 383 -4.26 -21.91 0.87
CA GLU A 383 -3.19 -22.60 0.15
C GLU A 383 -1.87 -22.66 0.94
N ARG A 384 -1.47 -21.59 1.65
CA ARG A 384 -0.28 -21.55 2.50
C ARG A 384 -0.30 -22.64 3.56
N TRP A 385 -1.42 -22.74 4.30
CA TRP A 385 -1.50 -23.65 5.45
C TRP A 385 -1.77 -25.08 4.99
N ARG A 386 -2.50 -25.29 3.87
CA ARG A 386 -2.61 -26.58 3.20
C ARG A 386 -1.22 -27.09 2.75
N TYR A 387 -0.42 -26.24 2.10
CA TYR A 387 0.95 -26.58 1.72
C TYR A 387 1.77 -27.05 2.93
N TRP A 388 1.82 -26.24 4.02
CA TRP A 388 2.63 -26.60 5.18
C TRP A 388 2.10 -27.82 5.91
N TYR A 389 0.77 -28.04 5.95
CA TYR A 389 0.17 -29.23 6.52
C TYR A 389 0.65 -30.51 5.82
N TYR A 390 0.44 -30.60 4.51
CA TYR A 390 0.85 -31.79 3.73
C TYR A 390 2.37 -31.90 3.61
N ARG A 391 3.09 -30.81 3.54
CA ARG A 391 4.55 -30.82 3.58
C ARG A 391 5.10 -31.35 4.90
N ALA A 392 4.52 -30.97 6.03
CA ALA A 392 4.88 -31.49 7.33
C ALA A 392 4.59 -32.98 7.44
N LYS A 393 3.43 -33.45 6.97
CA LYS A 393 3.09 -34.88 6.89
C LYS A 393 4.09 -35.65 6.01
N SER A 394 4.46 -35.11 4.88
CA SER A 394 5.48 -35.70 4.00
C SER A 394 6.86 -35.80 4.68
N LEU A 395 7.28 -34.74 5.38
CA LEU A 395 8.58 -34.70 6.06
C LEU A 395 8.65 -35.57 7.33
N SER A 396 7.51 -35.81 7.98
CA SER A 396 7.39 -36.72 9.15
C SER A 396 7.10 -38.16 8.78
N GLY A 397 6.96 -38.47 7.47
CA GLY A 397 6.61 -39.84 7.01
C GLY A 397 5.16 -40.23 7.27
N SER A 398 4.28 -39.30 7.64
CA SER A 398 2.87 -39.55 7.98
C SER A 398 1.89 -39.26 6.83
N LEU A 399 2.40 -38.98 5.61
CA LEU A 399 1.57 -38.77 4.40
C LEU A 399 1.35 -40.12 3.68
N ASN A 400 0.45 -40.91 4.18
CA ASN A 400 0.29 -42.31 3.73
C ASN A 400 -0.98 -42.58 2.92
N LEU A 401 -2.01 -41.73 3.06
CA LEU A 401 -3.30 -41.93 2.40
C LEU A 401 -3.27 -41.35 0.98
N LEU A 402 -3.84 -42.08 0.01
CA LEU A 402 -3.98 -41.60 -1.38
C LEU A 402 -4.74 -40.27 -1.45
N GLU A 403 -5.81 -40.12 -0.63
CA GLU A 403 -6.57 -38.88 -0.52
C GLU A 403 -5.69 -37.68 -0.11
N GLU A 404 -4.81 -37.85 0.87
CA GLU A 404 -3.89 -36.79 1.31
C GLU A 404 -2.86 -36.43 0.24
N GLN A 405 -2.39 -37.42 -0.52
CA GLN A 405 -1.52 -37.18 -1.67
C GLN A 405 -2.23 -36.38 -2.75
N GLU A 406 -3.50 -36.70 -3.04
CA GLU A 406 -4.31 -35.93 -4.01
C GLU A 406 -4.57 -34.51 -3.52
N HIS A 407 -4.85 -34.31 -2.22
CA HIS A 407 -4.97 -32.96 -1.66
C HIS A 407 -3.66 -32.16 -1.75
N TYR A 408 -2.50 -32.80 -1.59
CA TYR A 408 -1.20 -32.15 -1.76
C TYR A 408 -0.96 -31.81 -3.24
N LYS A 409 -1.25 -32.72 -4.19
CA LYS A 409 -1.20 -32.45 -5.63
C LYS A 409 -2.14 -31.29 -6.04
N ALA A 410 -3.31 -31.19 -5.42
CA ALA A 410 -4.24 -30.08 -5.68
C ALA A 410 -3.66 -28.69 -5.32
N VAL A 411 -2.70 -28.62 -4.40
CA VAL A 411 -1.95 -27.37 -4.15
C VAL A 411 -1.04 -27.03 -5.32
N ALA A 412 -0.40 -28.04 -5.97
CA ALA A 412 0.49 -27.83 -7.11
C ALA A 412 -0.19 -27.18 -8.32
N ASN A 413 -1.51 -27.37 -8.47
CA ASN A 413 -2.30 -26.81 -9.57
C ASN A 413 -2.61 -25.29 -9.39
N LYS A 414 -2.07 -24.63 -8.37
CA LYS A 414 -2.28 -23.20 -8.15
C LYS A 414 -1.10 -22.37 -8.67
N ALA A 415 -1.39 -21.34 -9.45
CA ALA A 415 -0.38 -20.38 -9.92
C ALA A 415 0.05 -19.43 -8.79
N SER A 416 0.80 -19.96 -7.84
CA SER A 416 1.23 -19.25 -6.65
C SER A 416 2.58 -19.78 -6.14
N PHE A 417 3.20 -19.06 -5.20
CA PHE A 417 4.45 -19.51 -4.56
C PHE A 417 4.32 -20.92 -3.98
N TYR A 418 3.24 -21.20 -3.26
CA TYR A 418 3.05 -22.54 -2.66
C TYR A 418 2.71 -23.60 -3.69
N GLY A 419 1.94 -23.26 -4.73
CA GLY A 419 1.65 -24.15 -5.85
C GLY A 419 2.93 -24.53 -6.60
N PHE A 420 3.74 -23.58 -6.98
CA PHE A 420 5.01 -23.83 -7.67
C PHE A 420 5.97 -24.65 -6.81
N THR A 421 6.12 -24.32 -5.52
CA THR A 421 6.96 -25.10 -4.60
C THR A 421 6.45 -26.53 -4.43
N THR A 422 5.12 -26.72 -4.40
CA THR A 422 4.53 -28.07 -4.34
C THR A 422 4.80 -28.84 -5.63
N ALA A 423 4.60 -28.21 -6.79
CA ALA A 423 4.87 -28.82 -8.07
C ALA A 423 6.35 -29.27 -8.19
N GLU A 424 7.29 -28.41 -7.77
CA GLU A 424 8.72 -28.79 -7.70
C GLU A 424 8.99 -29.97 -6.76
N ASN A 425 8.40 -29.97 -5.55
CA ASN A 425 8.56 -31.07 -4.61
C ASN A 425 8.03 -32.42 -5.13
N LEU A 426 7.01 -32.38 -5.98
CA LEU A 426 6.36 -33.56 -6.53
C LEU A 426 6.83 -33.92 -7.96
N GLY A 427 7.69 -33.10 -8.57
CA GLY A 427 8.11 -33.26 -9.96
C GLY A 427 6.99 -33.07 -10.98
N LEU A 428 5.99 -32.21 -10.64
CA LEU A 428 4.84 -31.91 -11.48
C LEU A 428 5.06 -30.61 -12.27
N PRO A 429 4.37 -30.42 -13.41
CA PRO A 429 4.35 -29.16 -14.12
C PRO A 429 3.65 -28.07 -13.28
N TYR A 430 4.01 -26.80 -13.51
CA TYR A 430 3.35 -25.68 -12.85
C TYR A 430 1.91 -25.51 -13.34
N GLY A 431 0.97 -25.30 -12.42
CA GLY A 431 -0.43 -25.05 -12.71
C GLY A 431 -0.68 -23.64 -13.24
N PHE A 432 -0.41 -23.44 -14.53
CA PHE A 432 -0.80 -22.22 -15.24
C PHE A 432 -2.02 -22.48 -16.12
N GLU A 433 -3.15 -21.92 -15.76
CA GLU A 433 -4.39 -21.99 -16.56
C GLU A 433 -4.77 -20.57 -16.99
N PRO A 434 -4.23 -20.06 -18.11
CA PRO A 434 -4.57 -18.74 -18.60
C PRO A 434 -6.01 -18.74 -19.11
N ILE A 435 -6.76 -17.69 -18.75
CA ILE A 435 -8.10 -17.46 -19.29
C ILE A 435 -7.95 -16.55 -20.52
N ALA A 436 -8.47 -17.03 -21.66
CA ALA A 436 -8.71 -16.18 -22.81
C ALA A 436 -9.92 -15.29 -22.52
N HIS A 437 -9.78 -14.00 -22.73
CA HIS A 437 -10.83 -13.03 -22.45
C HIS A 437 -10.86 -11.95 -23.52
N THR A 438 -12.03 -11.68 -24.04
CA THR A 438 -12.31 -10.57 -24.94
C THR A 438 -13.29 -9.62 -24.25
N PRO A 439 -12.94 -8.35 -24.04
CA PRO A 439 -13.85 -7.38 -23.44
C PRO A 439 -15.14 -7.23 -24.27
N LYS A 440 -16.27 -7.11 -23.58
CA LYS A 440 -17.56 -6.89 -24.22
C LYS A 440 -17.61 -5.53 -24.93
N PRO A 441 -18.04 -5.47 -26.20
CA PRO A 441 -18.12 -4.20 -26.95
C PRO A 441 -18.95 -3.13 -26.22
N GLU A 442 -20.07 -3.52 -25.63
CA GLU A 442 -20.95 -2.62 -24.86
C GLU A 442 -20.26 -2.03 -23.63
N HIS A 443 -19.42 -2.81 -22.93
CA HIS A 443 -18.62 -2.28 -21.81
C HIS A 443 -17.56 -1.29 -22.28
N LEU A 444 -16.89 -1.57 -23.39
CA LEU A 444 -15.91 -0.67 -23.98
C LEU A 444 -16.56 0.65 -24.43
N GLU A 445 -17.74 0.59 -25.00
CA GLU A 445 -18.51 1.78 -25.40
C GLU A 445 -18.93 2.60 -24.19
N LEU A 446 -19.46 1.98 -23.15
CA LEU A 446 -19.77 2.65 -21.89
C LEU A 446 -18.55 3.36 -21.28
N MET A 447 -17.37 2.75 -21.34
CA MET A 447 -16.13 3.37 -20.85
C MET A 447 -15.69 4.53 -21.71
N ARG A 448 -15.75 4.41 -23.05
CA ARG A 448 -15.41 5.49 -23.97
C ARG A 448 -16.33 6.71 -23.81
N ASN A 449 -17.61 6.47 -23.52
CA ASN A 449 -18.62 7.53 -23.35
C ASN A 449 -18.68 8.06 -21.90
N ASN A 450 -17.99 7.41 -20.94
CA ASN A 450 -17.95 7.86 -19.56
C ASN A 450 -17.02 9.07 -19.40
N PRO A 451 -17.52 10.25 -18.96
CA PRO A 451 -16.70 11.46 -18.87
C PRO A 451 -15.50 11.34 -17.92
N TYR A 452 -15.62 10.50 -16.87
CA TYR A 452 -14.50 10.25 -15.96
C TYR A 452 -13.42 9.40 -16.61
N MET A 453 -13.80 8.39 -17.40
CA MET A 453 -12.85 7.55 -18.14
C MET A 453 -12.14 8.33 -19.25
N GLN A 454 -12.86 9.18 -19.97
CA GLN A 454 -12.27 10.08 -20.95
C GLN A 454 -11.21 11.00 -20.32
N ARG A 455 -11.55 11.65 -19.19
CA ARG A 455 -10.57 12.48 -18.46
C ARG A 455 -9.41 11.66 -17.92
N ALA A 456 -9.67 10.45 -17.42
CA ALA A 456 -8.61 9.56 -16.93
C ALA A 456 -7.61 9.21 -18.02
N SER A 457 -8.10 8.85 -19.22
CA SER A 457 -7.27 8.51 -20.38
C SER A 457 -6.44 9.71 -20.84
N GLU A 458 -7.05 10.90 -20.92
CA GLU A 458 -6.34 12.10 -21.33
C GLU A 458 -5.34 12.60 -20.28
N HIS A 459 -5.66 12.54 -18.98
CA HIS A 459 -4.68 12.80 -17.93
C HIS A 459 -3.51 11.80 -17.96
N PHE A 460 -3.78 10.53 -18.26
CA PHE A 460 -2.72 9.54 -18.45
C PHE A 460 -1.81 9.89 -19.62
N ALA A 461 -2.39 10.22 -20.78
CA ALA A 461 -1.64 10.66 -21.97
C ALA A 461 -0.79 11.92 -21.70
N GLN A 462 -1.26 12.82 -20.83
CA GLN A 462 -0.53 14.01 -20.38
C GLN A 462 0.44 13.74 -19.22
N GLN A 463 0.67 12.48 -18.84
CA GLN A 463 1.53 12.05 -17.71
C GLN A 463 1.10 12.64 -16.35
N GLU A 464 -0.15 13.02 -16.20
CA GLU A 464 -0.75 13.52 -14.97
C GLU A 464 -1.32 12.36 -14.13
N TYR A 465 -0.50 11.37 -13.85
CA TYR A 465 -0.89 10.05 -13.33
C TYR A 465 -1.76 10.09 -12.07
N GLY A 466 -1.50 11.03 -11.16
CA GLY A 466 -2.31 11.19 -9.95
C GLY A 466 -3.76 11.61 -10.24
N LEU A 467 -3.97 12.49 -11.21
CA LEU A 467 -5.29 12.91 -11.68
C LEU A 467 -5.95 11.78 -12.46
N ALA A 468 -5.22 11.13 -13.35
CA ALA A 468 -5.68 9.99 -14.12
C ALA A 468 -6.25 8.89 -13.18
N ARG A 469 -5.50 8.48 -12.16
CA ARG A 469 -5.98 7.49 -11.17
C ARG A 469 -7.20 7.96 -10.38
N SER A 470 -7.30 9.27 -10.10
CA SER A 470 -8.45 9.83 -9.39
C SER A 470 -9.73 9.80 -10.22
N GLU A 471 -9.64 10.16 -11.50
CA GLU A 471 -10.75 10.10 -12.44
C GLU A 471 -11.15 8.65 -12.73
N TRP A 472 -10.20 7.75 -12.96
CA TRP A 472 -10.45 6.32 -13.15
C TRP A 472 -11.23 5.69 -11.99
N ARG A 473 -10.81 5.97 -10.75
CA ARG A 473 -11.48 5.45 -9.56
C ARG A 473 -12.94 5.90 -9.49
N ARG A 474 -13.24 7.13 -9.90
CA ARG A 474 -14.61 7.64 -9.94
C ARG A 474 -15.42 6.99 -11.06
N GLY A 475 -14.86 6.91 -12.25
CA GLY A 475 -15.53 6.29 -13.40
C GLY A 475 -15.85 4.82 -13.21
N SER A 476 -15.01 4.10 -12.44
CA SER A 476 -15.16 2.67 -12.18
C SER A 476 -15.88 2.32 -10.86
N GLN A 477 -16.39 3.31 -10.13
CA GLN A 477 -16.96 3.09 -8.79
C GLN A 477 -18.16 2.14 -8.80
N SER A 478 -19.00 2.22 -9.81
CA SER A 478 -20.21 1.39 -9.99
C SER A 478 -19.99 0.08 -10.76
N PHE A 479 -18.76 -0.20 -11.21
CA PHE A 479 -18.48 -1.38 -12.01
C PHE A 479 -18.57 -2.65 -11.18
N ASN A 480 -19.29 -3.64 -11.69
CA ASN A 480 -19.25 -5.01 -11.19
C ASN A 480 -17.92 -5.70 -11.53
N ASN A 481 -17.71 -6.93 -11.10
CA ASN A 481 -16.43 -7.62 -11.34
C ASN A 481 -16.13 -7.84 -12.81
N GLU A 482 -17.13 -8.21 -13.62
CA GLU A 482 -16.97 -8.45 -15.05
C GLU A 482 -16.52 -7.17 -15.76
N MET A 483 -17.26 -6.07 -15.54
CA MET A 483 -16.93 -4.77 -16.11
C MET A 483 -15.57 -4.24 -15.62
N ARG A 484 -15.14 -4.60 -14.39
CA ARG A 484 -13.78 -4.29 -13.90
C ARG A 484 -12.72 -5.06 -14.66
N VAL A 485 -12.95 -6.34 -14.98
CA VAL A 485 -12.01 -7.11 -15.82
C VAL A 485 -11.88 -6.44 -17.19
N ASP A 486 -13.01 -6.13 -17.84
CA ASP A 486 -13.00 -5.43 -19.13
C ASP A 486 -12.31 -4.07 -19.06
N SER A 487 -12.50 -3.33 -17.96
CA SER A 487 -11.80 -2.06 -17.76
C SER A 487 -10.29 -2.23 -17.56
N ALA A 488 -9.82 -3.37 -17.02
CA ALA A 488 -8.40 -3.65 -16.96
C ALA A 488 -7.79 -3.85 -18.35
N TYR A 489 -8.49 -4.55 -19.24
CA TYR A 489 -8.10 -4.66 -20.65
C TYR A 489 -8.17 -3.32 -21.39
N TYR A 490 -9.18 -2.49 -21.10
CA TYR A 490 -9.24 -1.13 -21.63
C TYR A 490 -8.03 -0.29 -21.19
N ALA A 491 -7.63 -0.36 -19.91
CA ALA A 491 -6.42 0.31 -19.43
C ALA A 491 -5.15 -0.23 -20.12
N GLN A 492 -5.06 -1.55 -20.32
CA GLN A 492 -3.94 -2.16 -21.05
C GLN A 492 -3.86 -1.66 -22.48
N ALA A 493 -4.99 -1.59 -23.19
CA ALA A 493 -5.07 -1.05 -24.55
C ALA A 493 -4.64 0.41 -24.66
N LEU A 494 -4.86 1.21 -23.59
CA LEU A 494 -4.33 2.57 -23.48
C LEU A 494 -2.82 2.64 -23.19
N GLY A 495 -2.14 1.50 -23.00
CA GLY A 495 -0.76 1.44 -22.53
C GLY A 495 -0.61 1.70 -21.01
N TRP A 496 -1.72 1.78 -20.29
CA TRP A 496 -1.69 2.09 -18.85
C TRP A 496 -1.63 0.82 -18.01
N HIS A 497 -0.53 0.09 -18.15
CA HIS A 497 -0.35 -1.23 -17.55
C HIS A 497 -0.43 -1.25 -16.02
N HIS A 498 0.09 -0.23 -15.34
CA HIS A 498 -0.07 -0.11 -13.88
C HIS A 498 -1.55 -0.12 -13.46
N GLN A 499 -2.39 0.62 -14.18
CA GLN A 499 -3.83 0.64 -13.89
C GLN A 499 -4.50 -0.69 -14.23
N ALA A 500 -4.12 -1.32 -15.34
CA ALA A 500 -4.59 -2.65 -15.73
C ALA A 500 -4.30 -3.69 -14.64
N ILE A 501 -3.06 -3.74 -14.13
CA ILE A 501 -2.64 -4.62 -13.04
C ILE A 501 -3.48 -4.40 -11.78
N ASN A 502 -3.64 -3.15 -11.35
CA ASN A 502 -4.37 -2.81 -10.13
C ASN A 502 -5.88 -3.11 -10.27
N THR A 503 -6.45 -2.85 -11.43
CA THR A 503 -7.86 -3.12 -11.70
C THR A 503 -8.14 -4.63 -11.75
N ALA A 504 -7.26 -5.40 -12.38
CA ALA A 504 -7.33 -6.87 -12.39
C ALA A 504 -7.23 -7.44 -10.96
N ALA A 505 -6.35 -6.88 -10.12
CA ALA A 505 -6.26 -7.29 -8.71
C ALA A 505 -7.54 -6.98 -7.92
N GLN A 506 -8.16 -5.81 -8.13
CA GLN A 506 -9.44 -5.44 -7.50
C GLN A 506 -10.59 -6.37 -7.93
N ALA A 507 -10.59 -6.81 -9.19
CA ALA A 507 -11.53 -7.78 -9.72
C ALA A 507 -11.23 -9.24 -9.33
N LYS A 508 -10.13 -9.49 -8.59
CA LYS A 508 -9.61 -10.84 -8.29
C LYS A 508 -9.38 -11.70 -9.54
N ALA A 509 -9.04 -11.07 -10.65
CA ALA A 509 -8.82 -11.69 -11.96
C ALA A 509 -7.43 -12.41 -12.00
N TRP A 510 -7.25 -13.41 -11.15
CA TRP A 510 -5.93 -14.01 -10.90
C TRP A 510 -5.39 -14.83 -12.06
N GLN A 511 -6.26 -15.37 -12.93
CA GLN A 511 -5.88 -16.17 -14.10
C GLN A 511 -5.68 -15.34 -15.38
N HIS A 512 -5.91 -14.01 -15.32
CA HIS A 512 -5.62 -13.08 -16.42
C HIS A 512 -4.14 -12.67 -16.41
N TYR A 513 -3.24 -13.62 -16.72
CA TYR A 513 -1.80 -13.42 -16.59
C TYR A 513 -1.25 -12.32 -17.48
N GLN A 514 -1.82 -12.11 -18.67
CA GLN A 514 -1.43 -11.03 -19.60
C GLN A 514 -1.62 -9.64 -18.97
N LEU A 515 -2.69 -9.46 -18.17
CA LEU A 515 -2.92 -8.22 -17.43
C LEU A 515 -1.96 -8.07 -16.24
N ARG A 516 -1.73 -9.18 -15.52
CA ARG A 516 -0.98 -9.17 -14.25
C ARG A 516 0.53 -9.11 -14.43
N PHE A 517 1.02 -9.69 -15.52
CA PHE A 517 2.45 -9.84 -15.83
C PHE A 517 2.77 -9.41 -17.27
N PRO A 518 2.47 -8.14 -17.63
CA PRO A 518 2.78 -7.63 -18.96
C PRO A 518 4.31 -7.56 -19.15
N ASN A 519 4.81 -7.89 -20.32
CA ASN A 519 6.22 -7.77 -20.64
C ASN A 519 6.60 -6.29 -20.90
N LEU A 520 7.01 -5.58 -19.85
CA LEU A 520 7.35 -4.16 -19.90
C LEU A 520 8.80 -3.90 -19.59
N TYR A 521 9.40 -2.92 -20.25
CA TYR A 521 10.80 -2.54 -20.00
C TYR A 521 11.80 -3.71 -20.19
N SER A 522 11.46 -4.71 -21.01
CA SER A 522 12.32 -5.88 -21.25
C SER A 522 13.71 -5.49 -21.73
N GLU A 523 13.78 -4.61 -22.73
CA GLU A 523 15.05 -4.11 -23.26
C GLU A 523 15.92 -3.43 -22.19
N GLN A 524 15.30 -2.61 -21.32
CA GLN A 524 16.00 -1.93 -20.24
C GLN A 524 16.54 -2.93 -19.20
N PHE A 525 15.73 -3.91 -18.82
CA PHE A 525 16.15 -4.93 -17.86
C PHE A 525 17.22 -5.84 -18.45
N GLU A 526 17.10 -6.28 -19.69
CA GLU A 526 18.10 -7.09 -20.39
C GLU A 526 19.42 -6.32 -20.56
N HIS A 527 19.36 -5.06 -20.95
CA HIS A 527 20.53 -4.21 -21.05
C HIS A 527 21.25 -4.04 -19.70
N GLN A 528 20.50 -3.92 -18.60
CA GLN A 528 21.12 -3.87 -17.27
C GLN A 528 21.64 -5.25 -16.83
N ALA A 529 20.97 -6.33 -17.17
CA ALA A 529 21.43 -7.67 -16.89
C ALA A 529 22.77 -7.97 -17.58
N SER A 530 22.95 -7.59 -18.84
CA SER A 530 24.19 -7.74 -19.58
C SER A 530 25.34 -6.93 -18.99
N LYS A 531 25.10 -5.70 -18.57
CA LYS A 531 26.12 -4.83 -17.93
C LYS A 531 26.53 -5.31 -16.55
N VAL A 532 25.60 -5.85 -15.78
CA VAL A 532 25.80 -6.17 -14.38
C VAL A 532 26.51 -7.50 -14.21
N LYS A 533 26.53 -8.39 -15.22
CA LYS A 533 27.11 -9.75 -15.17
C LYS A 533 26.71 -10.45 -13.86
N TYR A 534 25.44 -10.81 -13.75
CA TYR A 534 24.97 -11.59 -12.60
C TYR A 534 25.67 -12.97 -12.61
N SER A 535 26.07 -13.46 -11.44
CA SER A 535 26.60 -14.81 -11.32
C SER A 535 25.56 -15.85 -11.77
N ASN A 536 25.99 -17.03 -12.20
CA ASN A 536 25.14 -18.12 -12.70
C ASN A 536 24.01 -18.55 -11.74
N HIS A 537 24.00 -18.04 -10.52
CA HIS A 537 23.00 -18.33 -9.49
C HIS A 537 21.92 -17.24 -9.35
N TRP A 538 21.93 -16.19 -10.21
CA TRP A 538 20.95 -15.13 -10.13
C TRP A 538 20.15 -14.98 -11.42
N PRO A 539 18.83 -15.24 -11.39
CA PRO A 539 18.00 -15.09 -12.58
C PRO A 539 18.03 -13.64 -13.08
N ALA A 540 18.28 -13.45 -14.38
CA ALA A 540 18.26 -12.13 -15.02
C ALA A 540 16.92 -11.39 -14.82
N ASN A 541 15.85 -12.13 -14.54
CA ASN A 541 14.49 -11.63 -14.36
C ASN A 541 14.22 -11.04 -12.96
N TRP A 542 15.13 -11.17 -12.00
CA TRP A 542 14.90 -10.69 -10.63
C TRP A 542 14.63 -9.19 -10.54
N PRO A 543 15.40 -8.30 -11.18
CA PRO A 543 15.10 -6.87 -11.16
C PRO A 543 13.70 -6.57 -11.71
N TYR A 544 13.28 -7.29 -12.75
CA TYR A 544 11.95 -7.20 -13.33
C TYR A 544 10.85 -7.63 -12.34
N ALA A 545 11.02 -8.78 -11.69
CA ALA A 545 10.08 -9.29 -10.69
C ALA A 545 9.97 -8.34 -9.48
N ILE A 546 11.09 -7.73 -9.06
CA ILE A 546 11.11 -6.73 -8.00
C ILE A 546 10.36 -5.47 -8.44
N ALA A 547 10.58 -4.93 -9.62
CA ALA A 547 9.84 -3.77 -10.12
C ALA A 547 8.33 -4.05 -10.21
N ARG A 548 7.96 -5.28 -10.63
CA ARG A 548 6.57 -5.73 -10.64
C ARG A 548 5.95 -5.74 -9.23
N GLN A 549 6.68 -6.20 -8.24
CA GLN A 549 6.24 -6.28 -6.84
C GLN A 549 6.20 -4.91 -6.16
N GLU A 550 7.22 -4.08 -6.38
CA GLU A 550 7.40 -2.81 -5.67
C GLU A 550 6.46 -1.70 -6.15
N SER A 551 6.20 -1.63 -7.44
CA SER A 551 5.42 -0.53 -8.02
C SER A 551 4.30 -0.97 -8.96
N ALA A 552 4.16 -2.25 -9.28
CA ALA A 552 3.35 -2.72 -10.40
C ALA A 552 3.64 -1.92 -11.69
N PHE A 553 4.90 -1.59 -11.93
CA PHE A 553 5.41 -0.78 -13.04
C PHE A 553 4.93 0.67 -13.10
N ALA A 554 4.52 1.27 -11.98
CA ALA A 554 4.28 2.71 -11.92
C ALA A 554 5.60 3.47 -11.85
N SER A 555 6.01 4.14 -12.92
CA SER A 555 7.22 4.96 -12.94
C SER A 555 7.16 6.15 -11.98
N ASP A 556 5.96 6.67 -11.71
CA ASP A 556 5.70 7.79 -10.78
C ASP A 556 5.46 7.36 -9.32
N ALA A 557 5.65 6.08 -8.99
CA ALA A 557 5.39 5.57 -7.65
C ALA A 557 6.29 6.22 -6.60
N GLN A 558 5.68 6.64 -5.49
CA GLN A 558 6.38 7.10 -4.29
C GLN A 558 5.70 6.55 -3.05
N SER A 559 6.47 5.86 -2.20
CA SER A 559 5.96 5.30 -0.96
C SER A 559 5.88 6.33 0.17
N GLY A 560 5.12 6.02 1.23
CA GLY A 560 5.09 6.84 2.45
C GLY A 560 6.45 6.99 3.14
N ALA A 561 7.37 6.05 2.95
CA ALA A 561 8.76 6.12 3.42
C ALA A 561 9.69 6.88 2.46
N GLY A 562 9.18 7.35 1.32
CA GLY A 562 9.92 8.13 0.34
C GLY A 562 10.69 7.31 -0.70
N ALA A 563 10.46 6.00 -0.82
CA ALA A 563 10.99 5.20 -1.91
C ALA A 563 10.37 5.63 -3.25
N MET A 564 11.14 5.60 -4.36
CA MET A 564 10.76 6.26 -5.61
C MET A 564 10.97 5.36 -6.83
N GLY A 565 10.04 5.47 -7.80
CA GLY A 565 10.13 4.89 -9.13
C GLY A 565 9.83 3.39 -9.19
N LEU A 566 10.15 2.78 -10.32
CA LEU A 566 9.80 1.38 -10.64
C LEU A 566 10.28 0.38 -9.58
N MET A 567 11.52 0.47 -9.14
CA MET A 567 12.13 -0.45 -8.16
C MET A 567 12.10 0.10 -6.73
N GLN A 568 11.33 1.15 -6.46
CA GLN A 568 11.12 1.74 -5.12
C GLN A 568 12.42 1.92 -4.33
N ILE A 569 13.41 2.56 -4.95
CA ILE A 569 14.69 2.83 -4.31
C ILE A 569 14.61 4.10 -3.45
N LEU A 570 15.10 4.04 -2.21
CA LEU A 570 15.20 5.22 -1.34
C LEU A 570 16.22 6.21 -1.90
N PRO A 571 15.97 7.53 -1.85
CA PRO A 571 16.91 8.54 -2.33
C PRO A 571 18.32 8.46 -1.69
N SER A 572 18.41 8.07 -0.42
CA SER A 572 19.69 7.83 0.27
C SER A 572 20.45 6.65 -0.34
N THR A 573 19.78 5.53 -0.53
CA THR A 573 20.34 4.32 -1.16
C THR A 573 20.75 4.61 -2.61
N ALA A 574 19.87 5.28 -3.37
CA ALA A 574 20.17 5.65 -4.76
C ALA A 574 21.42 6.55 -4.88
N ARG A 575 21.62 7.49 -3.95
CA ARG A 575 22.81 8.35 -3.91
C ARG A 575 24.08 7.55 -3.63
N GLU A 576 24.02 6.60 -2.69
CA GLU A 576 25.15 5.74 -2.37
C GLU A 576 25.51 4.83 -3.55
N VAL A 577 24.51 4.20 -4.18
CA VAL A 577 24.72 3.35 -5.36
C VAL A 577 25.29 4.17 -6.52
N ALA A 578 24.73 5.34 -6.80
CA ALA A 578 25.19 6.24 -7.87
C ALA A 578 26.67 6.61 -7.69
N ARG A 579 27.08 6.92 -6.45
CA ARG A 579 28.50 7.18 -6.13
C ARG A 579 29.40 5.97 -6.41
N LYS A 580 28.98 4.76 -6.02
CA LYS A 580 29.74 3.51 -6.23
C LYS A 580 29.80 3.08 -7.68
N THR A 581 28.86 3.49 -8.50
CA THR A 581 28.78 3.15 -9.93
C THR A 581 29.20 4.29 -10.85
N ASN A 582 29.74 5.39 -10.27
CA ASN A 582 30.15 6.59 -10.98
C ASN A 582 29.06 7.24 -11.84
N VAL A 583 27.80 7.18 -11.37
CA VAL A 583 26.64 7.78 -12.00
C VAL A 583 26.27 9.07 -11.28
N LYS A 584 26.02 10.17 -12.00
CA LYS A 584 25.58 11.44 -11.41
C LYS A 584 24.20 11.28 -10.78
N TYR A 585 24.12 11.44 -9.44
CA TYR A 585 22.84 11.33 -8.73
C TYR A 585 21.93 12.53 -9.02
N GLN A 586 20.68 12.24 -9.39
CA GLN A 586 19.60 13.22 -9.59
C GLN A 586 18.29 12.65 -9.05
N ARG A 587 17.78 13.24 -7.95
CA ARG A 587 16.59 12.73 -7.27
C ARG A 587 15.37 12.61 -8.18
N GLN A 588 15.09 13.60 -9.02
CA GLN A 588 13.92 13.60 -9.89
C GLN A 588 14.02 12.55 -11.01
N LYS A 589 15.22 12.18 -11.43
CA LYS A 589 15.43 11.08 -12.38
C LYS A 589 15.09 9.70 -11.81
N LEU A 590 14.85 9.58 -10.50
CA LEU A 590 14.35 8.31 -9.93
C LEU A 590 12.96 7.93 -10.47
N PHE A 591 12.22 8.83 -11.10
CA PHE A 591 10.99 8.54 -11.83
C PHE A 591 11.20 8.19 -13.32
N ASN A 592 12.42 8.32 -13.81
CA ASN A 592 12.78 7.84 -15.15
C ASN A 592 13.09 6.33 -15.09
N ALA A 593 12.51 5.55 -15.99
CA ALA A 593 12.60 4.09 -15.97
C ALA A 593 14.05 3.59 -16.07
N ASP A 594 14.80 4.03 -17.08
CA ASP A 594 16.18 3.58 -17.33
C ASP A 594 17.11 3.89 -16.16
N TYR A 595 16.97 5.10 -15.61
CA TYR A 595 17.77 5.54 -14.47
C TYR A 595 17.44 4.75 -13.19
N ASN A 596 16.16 4.49 -12.95
CA ASN A 596 15.69 3.73 -11.78
C ASN A 596 16.09 2.26 -11.87
N ILE A 597 15.86 1.63 -13.02
CA ILE A 597 16.26 0.23 -13.29
C ILE A 597 17.78 0.09 -13.17
N GLY A 598 18.56 1.04 -13.71
CA GLY A 598 20.03 1.00 -13.63
C GLY A 598 20.56 1.03 -12.20
N LEU A 599 20.06 1.96 -11.36
CA LEU A 599 20.45 2.06 -9.96
C LEU A 599 19.91 0.90 -9.13
N GLY A 600 18.66 0.47 -9.36
CA GLY A 600 18.03 -0.65 -8.65
C GLY A 600 18.76 -1.97 -8.91
N SER A 601 19.06 -2.28 -10.17
CA SER A 601 19.82 -3.48 -10.57
C SER A 601 21.24 -3.49 -9.98
N SER A 602 21.89 -2.32 -9.97
CA SER A 602 23.22 -2.16 -9.36
C SER A 602 23.17 -2.35 -7.84
N TYR A 603 22.10 -1.91 -7.17
CA TYR A 603 21.88 -2.14 -5.74
C TYR A 603 21.67 -3.63 -5.44
N LEU A 604 20.84 -4.30 -6.22
CA LEU A 604 20.61 -5.73 -6.08
C LEU A 604 21.91 -6.55 -6.26
N LYS A 605 22.78 -6.16 -7.21
CA LYS A 605 24.11 -6.76 -7.35
C LYS A 605 24.96 -6.59 -6.08
N GLN A 606 24.95 -5.40 -5.47
CA GLN A 606 25.68 -5.15 -4.22
C GLN A 606 25.15 -6.02 -3.07
N LEU A 607 23.83 -6.15 -2.97
CA LEU A 607 23.19 -7.03 -1.96
C LEU A 607 23.57 -8.50 -2.19
N ASN A 608 23.50 -8.98 -3.44
CA ASN A 608 23.88 -10.34 -3.79
C ASN A 608 25.32 -10.66 -3.38
N LYS A 609 26.28 -9.76 -3.70
CA LYS A 609 27.66 -9.89 -3.26
C LYS A 609 27.80 -9.88 -1.74
N ARG A 610 27.08 -8.99 -1.06
CA ARG A 610 27.11 -8.84 0.41
C ARG A 610 26.62 -10.08 1.14
N TYR A 611 25.60 -10.72 0.61
CA TYR A 611 24.98 -11.91 1.21
C TYR A 611 25.47 -13.22 0.58
N GLN A 612 26.66 -13.21 -0.06
CA GLN A 612 27.33 -14.41 -0.59
C GLN A 612 26.43 -15.23 -1.52
N HIS A 613 25.69 -14.55 -2.39
CA HIS A 613 24.77 -15.16 -3.36
C HIS A 613 23.57 -15.93 -2.73
N ARG A 614 23.25 -15.68 -1.47
CA ARG A 614 22.05 -16.22 -0.81
C ARG A 614 20.88 -15.27 -1.01
N ALA A 615 20.07 -15.54 -2.01
CA ALA A 615 18.96 -14.65 -2.42
C ALA A 615 17.84 -14.51 -1.37
N LEU A 616 17.74 -15.41 -0.39
CA LEU A 616 16.65 -15.47 0.60
C LEU A 616 17.13 -15.21 2.04
N THR A 617 18.31 -14.69 2.25
CA THR A 617 18.80 -14.24 3.54
C THR A 617 18.69 -12.72 3.63
#